data_2f013c0ba3479e9480ba96e9dc14e74a
#
_entry.id   2f013c0ba3479e9480ba96e9dc14e74a
#
_cell.length_a   1.000
_cell.length_b   1.000
_cell.length_c   1.000
_cell.angle_alpha   90.00
_cell.angle_beta   90.00
_cell.angle_gamma   90.00
#
_symmetry.space_group_name_H-M   'P 1'
#
loop_
_entity.id
_entity.type
_entity.pdbx_description
1 polymer ?
#
loop_
_entity_poly.entity_id
_entity_poly.type
_entity_poly.pdbx_seq_one_letter_code
_entity_poly.pdbx_strand_id
1 'polypeptide(L)'
;MKTLSNNLRLFWQGALLSYIALFHWMRPIQYMASKILMPLAQMFFFVYLGTFATNADNSAFYIVGNALQIAAVSGIYGMTMSVGGDRDSGTLGYILGTAANRLVVFMGRAFMNILDGALGVVIAFFWGVTLMGADLSNTSIPAPALTILITTISTCGLGLLMGCLSLITVNVMFVNNFVYFLLLIFSGANIRLNEVPAWVQATSSV
;
A
#
# COMPACT_ATOMS: atom_id res chain seq x y z
N MET A 1 -5.71 21.82 26.71
CA MET A 1 -5.67 22.42 25.36
C MET A 1 -4.26 22.48 24.76
N LYS A 2 -3.19 22.85 25.48
CA LYS A 2 -1.81 22.92 24.93
C LYS A 2 -1.26 21.56 24.44
N THR A 3 -1.57 20.45 25.10
CA THR A 3 -1.14 19.10 24.69
C THR A 3 -1.79 18.63 23.39
N LEU A 4 -3.05 18.92 23.17
CA LEU A 4 -3.78 18.55 21.95
C LEU A 4 -3.23 19.31 20.73
N SER A 5 -3.00 20.62 20.89
CA SER A 5 -2.40 21.46 19.85
C SER A 5 -0.98 21.01 19.50
N ASN A 6 -0.19 20.62 20.49
CA ASN A 6 1.16 20.08 20.25
C ASN A 6 1.12 18.74 19.51
N ASN A 7 0.21 17.83 19.87
CA ASN A 7 0.07 16.54 19.20
C ASN A 7 -0.38 16.71 17.74
N LEU A 8 -1.32 17.63 17.48
CA LEU A 8 -1.76 17.93 16.11
C LEU A 8 -0.63 18.49 15.27
N ARG A 9 0.17 19.38 15.84
CA ARG A 9 1.37 19.93 15.17
C ARG A 9 2.41 18.84 14.89
N LEU A 10 2.67 17.95 15.84
CA LEU A 10 3.59 16.82 15.67
C LEU A 10 3.10 15.85 14.59
N PHE A 11 1.79 15.58 14.53
CA PHE A 11 1.18 14.76 13.49
C PHE A 11 1.45 15.34 12.09
N TRP A 12 1.13 16.62 11.89
CA TRP A 12 1.35 17.29 10.61
C TRP A 12 2.82 17.42 10.24
N GLN A 13 3.69 17.68 11.20
CA GLN A 13 5.13 17.73 10.97
C GLN A 13 5.68 16.35 10.60
N GLY A 14 5.23 15.28 11.27
CA GLY A 14 5.58 13.91 10.92
C GLY A 14 5.12 13.53 9.52
N ALA A 15 3.90 13.90 9.15
CA ALA A 15 3.33 13.71 7.82
C ALA A 15 4.14 14.46 6.73
N LEU A 16 4.43 15.75 6.96
CA LEU A 16 5.19 16.59 6.03
C LEU A 16 6.62 16.07 5.86
N LEU A 17 7.28 15.68 6.94
CA LEU A 17 8.64 15.12 6.88
C LEU A 17 8.69 13.82 6.07
N SER A 18 7.68 12.95 6.20
CA SER A 18 7.58 11.75 5.38
C SER A 18 7.46 12.08 3.89
N TYR A 19 6.64 13.07 3.56
CA TYR A 19 6.46 13.51 2.18
C TYR A 19 7.75 14.11 1.61
N ILE A 20 8.43 14.98 2.36
CA ILE A 20 9.72 15.58 1.96
C ILE A 20 10.79 14.50 1.81
N ALA A 21 10.87 13.53 2.73
CA ALA A 21 11.83 12.43 2.68
C ALA A 21 11.64 11.58 1.41
N LEU A 22 10.40 11.35 0.98
CA LEU A 22 10.09 10.63 -0.25
C LEU A 22 10.68 11.34 -1.48
N PHE A 23 10.56 12.67 -1.58
CA PHE A 23 11.11 13.43 -2.70
C PHE A 23 12.62 13.70 -2.59
N HIS A 24 13.18 13.57 -1.40
CA HIS A 24 14.63 13.64 -1.24
C HIS A 24 15.31 12.37 -1.78
N TRP A 25 14.64 11.23 -1.66
CA TRP A 25 15.14 9.94 -2.16
C TRP A 25 14.82 9.72 -3.66
N MET A 26 13.64 10.16 -4.12
CA MET A 26 13.23 10.06 -5.54
C MET A 26 13.03 11.44 -6.15
N ARG A 27 13.57 11.64 -7.35
CA ARG A 27 13.25 12.83 -8.14
C ARG A 27 11.76 12.85 -8.46
N PRO A 28 11.09 14.03 -8.52
CA PRO A 28 9.66 14.13 -8.79
C PRO A 28 9.20 13.39 -10.05
N ILE A 29 10.03 13.43 -11.11
CA ILE A 29 9.77 12.72 -12.37
C ILE A 29 9.77 11.20 -12.17
N GLN A 30 10.70 10.66 -11.38
CA GLN A 30 10.78 9.23 -11.08
C GLN A 30 9.58 8.79 -10.24
N TYR A 31 9.15 9.62 -9.28
CA TYR A 31 7.96 9.37 -8.50
C TYR A 31 6.70 9.33 -9.37
N MET A 32 6.51 10.32 -10.25
CA MET A 32 5.38 10.35 -11.19
C MET A 32 5.40 9.14 -12.12
N ALA A 33 6.56 8.79 -12.67
CA ALA A 33 6.70 7.60 -13.52
C ALA A 33 6.34 6.32 -12.75
N SER A 34 6.81 6.16 -11.52
CA SER A 34 6.47 4.99 -10.69
C SER A 34 4.98 4.93 -10.34
N LYS A 35 4.33 6.07 -10.13
CA LYS A 35 2.89 6.13 -9.80
C LYS A 35 1.96 5.96 -11.02
N ILE A 36 2.43 6.26 -12.21
CA ILE A 36 1.63 6.17 -13.44
C ILE A 36 2.00 4.91 -14.22
N LEU A 37 3.28 4.73 -14.52
CA LEU A 37 3.73 3.66 -15.42
C LEU A 37 3.71 2.28 -14.75
N MET A 38 4.11 2.20 -13.47
CA MET A 38 4.19 0.92 -12.77
C MET A 38 2.80 0.29 -12.54
N PRO A 39 1.79 1.01 -12.05
CA PRO A 39 0.41 0.51 -11.99
C PRO A 39 -0.14 0.10 -13.36
N LEU A 40 0.13 0.90 -14.38
CA LEU A 40 -0.28 0.61 -15.75
C LEU A 40 0.31 -0.73 -16.23
N ALA A 41 1.63 -0.88 -16.13
CA ALA A 41 2.33 -2.09 -16.57
C ALA A 41 1.86 -3.33 -15.78
N GLN A 42 1.68 -3.18 -14.47
CA GLN A 42 1.18 -4.24 -13.60
C GLN A 42 -0.24 -4.65 -13.99
N MET A 43 -1.14 -3.70 -14.21
CA MET A 43 -2.50 -4.00 -14.64
C MET A 43 -2.53 -4.70 -16.00
N PHE A 44 -1.79 -4.18 -16.98
CA PHE A 44 -1.69 -4.84 -18.28
C PHE A 44 -1.25 -6.30 -18.13
N PHE A 45 -0.17 -6.53 -17.40
CA PHE A 45 0.37 -7.87 -17.23
C PHE A 45 -0.64 -8.82 -16.59
N PHE A 46 -1.20 -8.47 -15.43
CA PHE A 46 -2.07 -9.38 -14.69
C PHE A 46 -3.46 -9.52 -15.30
N VAL A 47 -4.02 -8.47 -15.89
CA VAL A 47 -5.34 -8.56 -16.54
C VAL A 47 -5.24 -9.42 -17.79
N TYR A 48 -4.28 -9.19 -18.67
CA TYR A 48 -4.12 -10.01 -19.87
C TYR A 48 -3.71 -11.44 -19.54
N LEU A 49 -2.79 -11.66 -18.58
CA LEU A 49 -2.42 -13.00 -18.15
C LEU A 49 -3.62 -13.75 -17.55
N GLY A 50 -4.37 -13.09 -16.69
CA GLY A 50 -5.54 -13.67 -16.03
C GLY A 50 -6.66 -14.01 -17.02
N THR A 51 -7.01 -13.11 -17.92
CA THR A 51 -8.03 -13.36 -18.96
C THR A 51 -7.58 -14.45 -19.91
N PHE A 52 -6.32 -14.48 -20.30
CA PHE A 52 -5.78 -15.55 -21.15
C PHE A 52 -5.80 -16.91 -20.46
N ALA A 53 -5.39 -16.98 -19.19
CA ALA A 53 -5.31 -18.24 -18.44
C ALA A 53 -6.68 -18.87 -18.13
N THR A 54 -7.69 -18.03 -17.90
CA THR A 54 -9.03 -18.50 -17.50
C THR A 54 -10.02 -18.60 -18.64
N ASN A 55 -9.65 -18.15 -19.87
CA ASN A 55 -10.57 -18.00 -21.03
C ASN A 55 -11.90 -17.32 -20.65
N ALA A 56 -11.90 -16.52 -19.61
CA ALA A 56 -13.11 -15.92 -19.05
C ALA A 56 -13.07 -14.41 -19.25
N ASP A 57 -14.22 -13.87 -19.63
CA ASP A 57 -14.43 -12.43 -19.81
C ASP A 57 -14.58 -11.71 -18.45
N ASN A 58 -13.61 -11.92 -17.57
CA ASN A 58 -13.61 -11.44 -16.19
C ASN A 58 -12.51 -10.40 -15.91
N SER A 59 -12.26 -9.53 -16.89
CA SER A 59 -11.27 -8.44 -16.76
C SER A 59 -11.51 -7.57 -15.52
N ALA A 60 -12.77 -7.31 -15.17
CA ALA A 60 -13.12 -6.50 -14.00
C ALA A 60 -12.57 -7.07 -12.67
N PHE A 61 -12.60 -8.40 -12.49
CA PHE A 61 -12.04 -9.05 -11.31
C PHE A 61 -10.54 -8.75 -11.15
N TYR A 62 -9.78 -8.93 -12.21
CA TYR A 62 -8.33 -8.70 -12.21
C TYR A 62 -8.00 -7.20 -12.08
N ILE A 63 -8.81 -6.31 -12.64
CA ILE A 63 -8.63 -4.86 -12.52
C ILE A 63 -8.82 -4.44 -11.06
N VAL A 64 -9.90 -4.86 -10.41
CA VAL A 64 -10.18 -4.53 -9.01
C VAL A 64 -9.12 -5.13 -8.09
N GLY A 65 -8.77 -6.41 -8.25
CA GLY A 65 -7.77 -7.10 -7.45
C GLY A 65 -6.40 -6.41 -7.53
N ASN A 66 -5.95 -6.09 -8.75
CA ASN A 66 -4.67 -5.42 -8.94
C ASN A 66 -4.66 -3.96 -8.45
N ALA A 67 -5.77 -3.24 -8.59
CA ALA A 67 -5.89 -1.90 -8.02
C ALA A 67 -5.72 -1.91 -6.49
N LEU A 68 -6.39 -2.83 -5.79
CA LEU A 68 -6.24 -2.99 -4.34
C LEU A 68 -4.84 -3.48 -3.93
N GLN A 69 -4.19 -4.30 -4.77
CA GLN A 69 -2.82 -4.74 -4.56
C GLN A 69 -1.82 -3.57 -4.58
N ILE A 70 -2.06 -2.54 -5.40
CA ILE A 70 -1.24 -1.32 -5.41
C ILE A 70 -1.31 -0.59 -4.05
N ALA A 71 -2.49 -0.56 -3.43
CA ALA A 71 -2.64 -0.03 -2.07
C ALA A 71 -1.82 -0.84 -1.05
N ALA A 72 -1.85 -2.17 -1.17
CA ALA A 72 -1.09 -3.07 -0.29
C ALA A 72 0.42 -2.85 -0.43
N VAL A 73 0.93 -2.69 -1.64
CA VAL A 73 2.34 -2.37 -1.90
C VAL A 73 2.71 -1.04 -1.25
N SER A 74 1.95 0.03 -1.51
CA SER A 74 2.21 1.35 -0.91
C SER A 74 2.17 1.31 0.62
N GLY A 75 1.19 0.61 1.21
CA GLY A 75 1.04 0.50 2.67
C GLY A 75 2.19 -0.27 3.31
N ILE A 76 2.48 -1.46 2.82
CA ILE A 76 3.51 -2.35 3.43
C ILE A 76 4.90 -1.77 3.20
N TYR A 77 5.30 -1.57 1.95
CA TYR A 77 6.66 -1.12 1.64
C TYR A 77 6.89 0.34 2.06
N GLY A 78 5.93 1.23 1.79
CA GLY A 78 6.06 2.64 2.15
C GLY A 78 6.23 2.83 3.64
N MET A 79 5.42 2.14 4.45
CA MET A 79 5.50 2.29 5.91
C MET A 79 6.74 1.59 6.49
N THR A 80 7.09 0.40 6.01
CA THR A 80 8.31 -0.30 6.42
C THR A 80 9.56 0.53 6.11
N MET A 81 9.61 1.13 4.91
CA MET A 81 10.72 1.98 4.51
C MET A 81 10.75 3.30 5.28
N SER A 82 9.59 3.84 5.67
CA SER A 82 9.53 5.02 6.53
C SER A 82 10.18 4.80 7.89
N VAL A 83 10.07 3.59 8.46
CA VAL A 83 10.69 3.24 9.74
C VAL A 83 12.13 2.75 9.55
N GLY A 84 12.35 1.84 8.61
CA GLY A 84 13.67 1.29 8.31
C GLY A 84 14.65 2.32 7.77
N GLY A 85 14.17 3.25 6.92
CA GLY A 85 14.97 4.34 6.39
C GLY A 85 15.52 5.29 7.45
N ASP A 86 14.78 5.50 8.55
CA ASP A 86 15.30 6.27 9.70
C ASP A 86 16.47 5.57 10.39
N ARG A 87 16.45 4.23 10.44
CA ARG A 87 17.57 3.45 10.95
C ARG A 87 18.78 3.59 10.04
N ASP A 88 18.59 3.37 8.75
CA ASP A 88 19.67 3.39 7.75
C ASP A 88 20.30 4.78 7.62
N SER A 89 19.50 5.83 7.78
CA SER A 89 19.94 7.24 7.79
C SER A 89 20.53 7.68 9.14
N GLY A 90 20.47 6.86 10.18
CA GLY A 90 20.89 7.22 11.53
C GLY A 90 19.98 8.23 12.24
N THR A 91 18.83 8.58 11.65
CA THR A 91 17.89 9.57 12.20
C THR A 91 16.98 9.00 13.29
N LEU A 92 16.86 7.68 13.35
CA LEU A 92 16.03 6.99 14.36
C LEU A 92 16.39 7.37 15.78
N GLY A 93 17.70 7.48 16.09
CA GLY A 93 18.20 7.87 17.42
C GLY A 93 17.72 9.27 17.83
N TYR A 94 17.67 10.21 16.90
CA TYR A 94 17.16 11.55 17.16
C TYR A 94 15.66 11.54 17.43
N ILE A 95 14.86 10.78 16.66
CA ILE A 95 13.41 10.65 16.87
C ILE A 95 13.12 10.02 18.23
N LEU A 96 13.88 8.99 18.62
CA LEU A 96 13.69 8.30 19.89
C LEU A 96 14.21 9.10 21.09
N GLY A 97 15.19 9.99 20.88
CA GLY A 97 15.77 10.86 21.92
C GLY A 97 14.94 12.10 22.22
N THR A 98 13.95 12.45 21.37
CA THR A 98 13.07 13.59 21.62
C THR A 98 11.97 13.26 22.61
N ALA A 99 11.50 14.28 23.34
CA ALA A 99 10.32 14.19 24.21
C ALA A 99 8.99 14.14 23.43
N ALA A 100 9.04 14.03 22.10
CA ALA A 100 7.86 13.97 21.23
C ALA A 100 7.12 12.64 21.42
N ASN A 101 5.79 12.69 21.31
CA ASN A 101 4.99 11.47 21.31
C ASN A 101 5.23 10.69 20.03
N ARG A 102 5.97 9.59 20.14
CA ARG A 102 6.41 8.73 19.03
C ARG A 102 5.22 8.19 18.22
N LEU A 103 4.14 7.78 18.90
CA LEU A 103 2.93 7.29 18.24
C LEU A 103 2.35 8.35 17.30
N VAL A 104 2.28 9.61 17.74
CA VAL A 104 1.74 10.69 16.93
C VAL A 104 2.58 10.94 15.68
N VAL A 105 3.91 10.87 15.79
CA VAL A 105 4.82 11.01 14.64
C VAL A 105 4.62 9.88 13.64
N PHE A 106 4.60 8.61 14.09
CA PHE A 106 4.40 7.47 13.20
C PHE A 106 2.98 7.43 12.60
N MET A 107 1.96 7.86 13.33
CA MET A 107 0.60 8.03 12.79
C MET A 107 0.53 9.10 11.69
N GLY A 108 1.26 10.20 11.84
CA GLY A 108 1.39 11.19 10.77
C GLY A 108 2.02 10.62 9.50
N ARG A 109 3.06 9.79 9.66
CA ARG A 109 3.70 9.09 8.53
C ARG A 109 2.77 8.06 7.89
N ALA A 110 2.06 7.27 8.70
CA ALA A 110 1.07 6.32 8.22
C ALA A 110 -0.03 7.01 7.41
N PHE A 111 -0.50 8.16 7.87
CA PHE A 111 -1.50 8.96 7.16
C PHE A 111 -1.05 9.34 5.73
N MET A 112 0.20 9.76 5.56
CA MET A 112 0.72 10.06 4.21
C MET A 112 0.83 8.80 3.33
N ASN A 113 1.23 7.66 3.89
CA ASN A 113 1.28 6.40 3.14
C ASN A 113 -0.13 5.91 2.76
N ILE A 114 -1.14 6.13 3.61
CA ILE A 114 -2.55 5.84 3.30
C ILE A 114 -3.03 6.70 2.13
N LEU A 115 -2.75 8.00 2.15
CA LEU A 115 -3.10 8.89 1.05
C LEU A 115 -2.39 8.51 -0.26
N ASP A 116 -1.10 8.19 -0.17
CA ASP A 116 -0.30 7.75 -1.32
C ASP A 116 -0.82 6.44 -1.91
N GLY A 117 -1.17 5.48 -1.06
CA GLY A 117 -1.79 4.21 -1.47
C GLY A 117 -3.16 4.41 -2.12
N ALA A 118 -4.02 5.20 -1.51
CA ALA A 118 -5.34 5.53 -2.06
C ALA A 118 -5.24 6.23 -3.42
N LEU A 119 -4.31 7.16 -3.56
CA LEU A 119 -4.04 7.84 -4.83
C LEU A 119 -3.57 6.84 -5.90
N GLY A 120 -2.71 5.90 -5.55
CA GLY A 120 -2.26 4.83 -6.45
C GLY A 120 -3.42 3.96 -6.94
N VAL A 121 -4.36 3.61 -6.06
CA VAL A 121 -5.58 2.85 -6.43
C VAL A 121 -6.46 3.66 -7.38
N VAL A 122 -6.68 4.94 -7.12
CA VAL A 122 -7.49 5.81 -8.00
C VAL A 122 -6.86 5.88 -9.40
N ILE A 123 -5.53 6.02 -9.49
CA ILE A 123 -4.81 6.01 -10.77
C ILE A 123 -4.97 4.66 -11.48
N ALA A 124 -4.88 3.55 -10.73
CA ALA A 124 -5.05 2.21 -11.27
C ALA A 124 -6.47 2.00 -11.82
N PHE A 125 -7.50 2.41 -11.09
CA PHE A 125 -8.88 2.36 -11.59
C PHE A 125 -9.08 3.24 -12.84
N PHE A 126 -8.50 4.43 -12.85
CA PHE A 126 -8.54 5.29 -14.03
C PHE A 126 -7.99 4.58 -15.28
N TRP A 127 -6.83 3.91 -15.15
CA TRP A 127 -6.27 3.11 -16.25
C TRP A 127 -7.12 1.89 -16.60
N GLY A 128 -7.66 1.19 -15.60
CA GLY A 128 -8.56 0.05 -15.82
C GLY A 128 -9.81 0.41 -16.62
N VAL A 129 -10.42 1.56 -16.32
CA VAL A 129 -11.60 2.04 -17.05
C VAL A 129 -11.22 2.54 -18.45
N THR A 130 -10.18 3.37 -18.57
CA THR A 130 -9.86 4.07 -19.83
C THR A 130 -9.23 3.17 -20.87
N LEU A 131 -8.35 2.24 -20.47
CA LEU A 131 -7.59 1.41 -21.41
C LEU A 131 -8.11 -0.03 -21.51
N MET A 132 -8.73 -0.56 -20.46
CA MET A 132 -9.20 -1.95 -20.44
C MET A 132 -10.72 -2.08 -20.53
N GLY A 133 -11.44 -0.96 -20.60
CA GLY A 133 -12.89 -0.96 -20.78
C GLY A 133 -13.66 -1.55 -19.60
N ALA A 134 -13.13 -1.44 -18.38
CA ALA A 134 -13.84 -1.92 -17.19
C ALA A 134 -15.14 -1.14 -17.02
N ASP A 135 -16.26 -1.85 -17.04
CA ASP A 135 -17.58 -1.26 -16.81
C ASP A 135 -17.84 -1.17 -15.31
N LEU A 136 -17.67 0.03 -14.76
CA LEU A 136 -17.98 0.36 -13.37
C LEU A 136 -19.32 1.08 -13.20
N SER A 137 -20.13 1.17 -14.27
CA SER A 137 -21.39 1.94 -14.28
C SER A 137 -22.40 1.46 -13.24
N ASN A 138 -22.41 0.17 -12.93
CA ASN A 138 -23.27 -0.44 -11.93
C ASN A 138 -22.68 -0.49 -10.52
N THR A 139 -21.48 0.07 -10.32
CA THR A 139 -20.80 0.03 -9.01
C THR A 139 -21.13 1.28 -8.21
N SER A 140 -21.76 1.10 -7.06
CA SER A 140 -22.00 2.22 -6.13
C SER A 140 -20.67 2.75 -5.58
N ILE A 141 -20.38 4.03 -5.79
CA ILE A 141 -19.13 4.70 -5.38
C ILE A 141 -18.72 4.47 -3.91
N PRO A 142 -19.65 4.46 -2.92
CA PRO A 142 -19.25 4.28 -1.51
C PRO A 142 -18.63 2.92 -1.20
N ALA A 143 -19.01 1.84 -1.88
CA ALA A 143 -18.46 0.53 -1.61
C ALA A 143 -16.97 0.42 -1.96
N PRO A 144 -16.49 0.75 -3.17
CA PRO A 144 -15.07 0.75 -3.49
C PRO A 144 -14.28 1.77 -2.65
N ALA A 145 -14.83 2.94 -2.36
CA ALA A 145 -14.17 3.92 -1.50
C ALA A 145 -13.89 3.37 -0.09
N LEU A 146 -14.87 2.70 0.51
CA LEU A 146 -14.69 2.04 1.81
C LEU A 146 -13.67 0.91 1.75
N THR A 147 -13.70 0.09 0.71
CA THR A 147 -12.75 -1.00 0.51
C THR A 147 -11.32 -0.47 0.37
N ILE A 148 -11.11 0.57 -0.42
CA ILE A 148 -9.80 1.24 -0.57
C ILE A 148 -9.30 1.73 0.79
N LEU A 149 -10.17 2.38 1.55
CA LEU A 149 -9.82 2.96 2.84
C LEU A 149 -9.45 1.88 3.87
N ILE A 150 -10.23 0.81 3.96
CA ILE A 150 -9.93 -0.31 4.85
C ILE A 150 -8.63 -1.00 4.43
N THR A 151 -8.45 -1.28 3.13
CA THR A 151 -7.25 -1.93 2.62
C THR A 151 -6.00 -1.10 2.89
N THR A 152 -6.03 0.21 2.62
CA THR A 152 -4.88 1.08 2.85
C THR A 152 -4.53 1.20 4.32
N ILE A 153 -5.52 1.31 5.21
CA ILE A 153 -5.30 1.37 6.67
C ILE A 153 -4.71 0.05 7.17
N SER A 154 -5.30 -1.09 6.77
CA SER A 154 -4.85 -2.42 7.21
C SER A 154 -3.43 -2.72 6.74
N THR A 155 -3.13 -2.42 5.49
CA THR A 155 -1.79 -2.66 4.93
C THR A 155 -0.73 -1.70 5.49
N CYS A 156 -1.08 -0.46 5.82
CA CYS A 156 -0.21 0.44 6.58
C CYS A 156 0.05 -0.07 8.00
N GLY A 157 -0.95 -0.66 8.66
CA GLY A 157 -0.77 -1.30 9.96
C GLY A 157 0.22 -2.47 9.90
N LEU A 158 0.08 -3.34 8.89
CA LEU A 158 1.06 -4.40 8.62
C LEU A 158 2.45 -3.83 8.29
N GLY A 159 2.51 -2.77 7.49
CA GLY A 159 3.76 -2.08 7.17
C GLY A 159 4.45 -1.51 8.42
N LEU A 160 3.70 -1.00 9.39
CA LEU A 160 4.25 -0.59 10.69
C LEU A 160 4.86 -1.77 11.46
N LEU A 161 4.18 -2.92 11.50
CA LEU A 161 4.71 -4.13 12.12
C LEU A 161 6.00 -4.59 11.43
N MET A 162 6.02 -4.60 10.10
CA MET A 162 7.22 -4.91 9.32
C MET A 162 8.32 -3.87 9.56
N GLY A 163 7.96 -2.60 9.72
CA GLY A 163 8.87 -1.54 10.11
C GLY A 163 9.52 -1.78 11.46
N CYS A 164 8.77 -2.27 12.45
CA CYS A 164 9.35 -2.68 13.74
C CYS A 164 10.31 -3.87 13.58
N LEU A 165 9.96 -4.85 12.75
CA LEU A 165 10.86 -5.97 12.44
C LEU A 165 12.13 -5.51 11.71
N SER A 166 12.04 -4.46 10.90
CA SER A 166 13.19 -3.87 10.21
C SER A 166 14.26 -3.33 11.16
N LEU A 167 13.90 -2.99 12.38
CA LEU A 167 14.84 -2.53 13.38
C LEU A 167 15.74 -3.66 13.92
N ILE A 168 15.30 -4.90 13.79
CA ILE A 168 16.00 -6.09 14.28
C ILE A 168 16.67 -6.85 13.12
N THR A 169 16.07 -6.83 11.94
CA THR A 169 16.47 -7.64 10.79
C THR A 169 17.40 -6.84 9.86
N VAL A 170 18.48 -7.47 9.39
CA VAL A 170 19.42 -6.84 8.45
C VAL A 170 18.83 -6.70 7.05
N ASN A 171 17.98 -7.64 6.64
CA ASN A 171 17.39 -7.65 5.29
C ASN A 171 15.86 -7.45 5.33
N VAL A 172 15.46 -6.21 5.46
CA VAL A 172 14.05 -5.78 5.54
C VAL A 172 13.29 -6.09 4.26
N MET A 173 13.94 -5.94 3.10
CA MET A 173 13.30 -6.20 1.81
C MET A 173 12.90 -7.66 1.63
N PHE A 174 13.71 -8.59 2.14
CA PHE A 174 13.37 -10.01 2.11
C PHE A 174 12.09 -10.29 2.91
N VAL A 175 11.98 -9.74 4.12
CA VAL A 175 10.82 -9.92 4.98
C VAL A 175 9.57 -9.30 4.35
N ASN A 176 9.68 -8.09 3.81
CA ASN A 176 8.58 -7.44 3.10
C ASN A 176 8.09 -8.25 1.91
N ASN A 177 9.01 -8.71 1.07
CA ASN A 177 8.67 -9.52 -0.09
C ASN A 177 7.98 -10.82 0.33
N PHE A 178 8.49 -11.49 1.36
CA PHE A 178 7.90 -12.72 1.87
C PHE A 178 6.46 -12.52 2.34
N VAL A 179 6.23 -11.51 3.19
CA VAL A 179 4.89 -11.16 3.68
C VAL A 179 3.97 -10.74 2.53
N TYR A 180 4.47 -9.93 1.61
CA TYR A 180 3.71 -9.49 0.45
C TYR A 180 3.28 -10.68 -0.44
N PHE A 181 4.17 -11.63 -0.73
CA PHE A 181 3.82 -12.81 -1.51
C PHE A 181 2.80 -13.72 -0.80
N LEU A 182 2.91 -13.87 0.53
CA LEU A 182 1.88 -14.57 1.29
C LEU A 182 0.52 -13.89 1.15
N LEU A 183 0.46 -12.58 1.34
CA LEU A 183 -0.77 -11.82 1.17
C LEU A 183 -1.32 -11.93 -0.25
N LEU A 184 -0.46 -11.91 -1.27
CA LEU A 184 -0.86 -12.06 -2.66
C LEU A 184 -1.58 -13.40 -2.91
N ILE A 185 -1.07 -14.49 -2.34
CA ILE A 185 -1.66 -15.84 -2.49
C ILE A 185 -2.99 -15.90 -1.74
N PHE A 186 -3.02 -15.42 -0.49
CA PHE A 186 -4.20 -15.55 0.37
C PHE A 186 -5.28 -14.49 0.12
N SER A 187 -4.97 -13.37 -0.54
CA SER A 187 -5.94 -12.29 -0.80
C SER A 187 -6.96 -12.62 -1.87
N GLY A 188 -6.69 -13.62 -2.72
CA GLY A 188 -7.55 -13.90 -3.87
C GLY A 188 -7.54 -12.82 -4.96
N ALA A 189 -6.61 -11.88 -4.93
CA ALA A 189 -6.57 -10.75 -5.86
C ALA A 189 -6.28 -11.15 -7.32
N ASN A 190 -5.45 -12.18 -7.52
CA ASN A 190 -5.03 -12.66 -8.84
C ASN A 190 -5.50 -14.09 -9.16
N ILE A 191 -5.92 -14.85 -8.15
CA ILE A 191 -6.41 -16.21 -8.30
C ILE A 191 -7.74 -16.31 -7.57
N ARG A 192 -8.77 -16.83 -8.22
CA ARG A 192 -10.06 -17.01 -7.58
C ARG A 192 -9.95 -18.01 -6.44
N LEU A 193 -10.53 -17.69 -5.29
CA LEU A 193 -10.51 -18.57 -4.12
C LEU A 193 -11.07 -19.95 -4.40
N ASN A 194 -12.00 -20.10 -5.34
CA ASN A 194 -12.57 -21.38 -5.74
C ASN A 194 -11.58 -22.29 -6.50
N GLU A 195 -10.50 -21.74 -7.02
CA GLU A 195 -9.49 -22.47 -7.81
C GLU A 195 -8.26 -22.88 -6.97
N VAL A 196 -8.18 -22.40 -5.72
CA VAL A 196 -7.09 -22.77 -4.80
C VAL A 196 -7.48 -23.98 -3.93
N PRO A 197 -6.48 -24.72 -3.39
CA PRO A 197 -6.74 -25.85 -2.50
C PRO A 197 -7.61 -25.49 -1.28
N ALA A 198 -8.39 -26.44 -0.79
CA ALA A 198 -9.38 -26.24 0.28
C ALA A 198 -8.79 -25.62 1.57
N TRP A 199 -7.53 -25.91 1.89
CA TRP A 199 -6.85 -25.33 3.06
C TRP A 199 -6.57 -23.84 2.90
N VAL A 200 -6.30 -23.37 1.66
CA VAL A 200 -6.16 -21.94 1.37
C VAL A 200 -7.51 -21.25 1.46
N GLN A 201 -8.57 -21.87 0.91
CA GLN A 201 -9.94 -21.33 1.00
C GLN A 201 -10.35 -21.13 2.45
N ALA A 202 -10.10 -22.11 3.31
CA ALA A 202 -10.43 -22.06 4.74
C ALA A 202 -9.70 -20.91 5.48
N THR A 203 -8.45 -20.61 5.09
CA THR A 203 -7.67 -19.52 5.71
C THR A 203 -8.01 -18.14 5.14
N SER A 204 -8.50 -18.07 3.91
CA SER A 204 -8.86 -16.81 3.24
C SER A 204 -10.30 -16.35 3.50
N SER A 205 -11.16 -17.24 4.02
CA SER A 205 -12.57 -16.96 4.34
C SER A 205 -12.78 -16.39 5.74
N VAL A 206 -11.72 -16.19 6.53
CA VAL A 206 -11.72 -15.55 7.84
C VAL A 206 -11.43 -14.07 7.67
#